data_e73e1e3df97dd29d52af7491475dcf63
#
_entry.id   e73e1e3df97dd29d52af7491475dcf63
#
_cell.length_a   1.000
_cell.length_b   1.000
_cell.length_c   1.000
_cell.angle_alpha   90.00
_cell.angle_beta   90.00
_cell.angle_gamma   90.00
#
_symmetry.space_group_name_H-M   'P 1'
#
loop_
_entity.id
_entity.type
_entity.pdbx_description
1 polymer ?
#
loop_
_entity_poly.entity_id
_entity_poly.type
_entity_poly.pdbx_seq_one_letter_code
_entity_poly.pdbx_strand_id
1 'polypeptide(L)'
;MLDFVIKICYNIIEKNDRRWRTMSKQKPVQKRKWWFRFMKKLMKGRYKQPTFVYLGEKFGNGGIILSNHEGTDAPMSLEIYCDKPVRMWGASEMNSGLIPMYKYQTRVYYHEKKHWNLHLARLFCLIASPLTNLFYKGLNLISTYRDGRFLKTLRESTAALKNGENIVIFPEVSDKGYLAQLEGFHLGFTALGEVCAKKGMDVPVYVTYFRKKDLTYIVDKPILYSELTANGATKEEIATKLLARCNELGRMQFTFEAGTKEVLNAVPDAILEEVAVSE
;
A
#
# COMPACT_ATOMS: atom_id res chain seq x y z
N MET A 1 19.35 7.04 -12.44
CA MET A 1 19.40 7.94 -11.27
C MET A 1 18.97 7.25 -9.99
N LEU A 2 17.87 6.51 -9.98
CA LEU A 2 17.40 5.76 -8.79
C LEU A 2 18.40 4.71 -8.32
N ASP A 3 19.02 3.94 -9.24
CA ASP A 3 20.02 2.93 -8.91
C ASP A 3 21.32 3.51 -8.32
N PHE A 4 21.70 4.69 -8.75
CA PHE A 4 22.85 5.42 -8.18
C PHE A 4 22.55 5.86 -6.75
N VAL A 5 21.36 6.38 -6.49
CA VAL A 5 20.90 6.74 -5.13
C VAL A 5 20.82 5.49 -4.27
N ILE A 6 20.31 4.38 -4.78
CA ILE A 6 20.23 3.11 -4.08
C ILE A 6 21.64 2.59 -3.75
N LYS A 7 22.61 2.66 -4.67
CA LYS A 7 24.01 2.25 -4.43
C LYS A 7 24.70 3.09 -3.37
N ILE A 8 24.52 4.41 -3.41
CA ILE A 8 25.03 5.32 -2.34
C ILE A 8 24.35 4.98 -1.02
N CYS A 9 23.05 4.71 -1.04
CA CYS A 9 22.28 4.28 0.10
C CYS A 9 22.83 3.00 0.74
N TYR A 10 23.27 2.03 -0.05
CA TYR A 10 23.88 0.79 0.43
C TYR A 10 25.19 1.01 1.18
N ASN A 11 26.08 1.82 0.64
CA ASN A 11 27.39 2.08 1.26
C ASN A 11 27.26 2.82 2.61
N ILE A 12 26.19 3.61 2.77
CA ILE A 12 25.89 4.31 4.04
C ILE A 12 25.27 3.35 5.07
N ILE A 13 24.46 2.37 4.62
CA ILE A 13 23.86 1.35 5.50
C ILE A 13 24.96 0.45 6.08
N GLU A 14 25.90 0.01 5.28
CA GLU A 14 26.98 -0.88 5.68
C GLU A 14 27.91 -0.25 6.74
N LYS A 15 28.20 1.04 6.62
CA LYS A 15 28.99 1.79 7.62
C LYS A 15 28.28 1.99 8.96
N ASN A 16 26.96 1.94 9.01
CA ASN A 16 26.18 2.19 10.23
C ASN A 16 25.68 0.91 10.93
N ASP A 17 26.03 -0.28 10.45
CA ASP A 17 25.50 -1.57 10.95
C ASP A 17 25.83 -1.85 12.43
N ARG A 18 26.93 -1.32 12.96
CA ARG A 18 27.29 -1.45 14.39
C ARG A 18 26.27 -0.76 15.33
N ARG A 19 25.60 0.29 14.87
CA ARG A 19 24.59 1.04 15.64
C ARG A 19 23.24 0.31 15.72
N TRP A 20 23.00 -0.67 14.82
CA TRP A 20 21.77 -1.45 14.75
C TRP A 20 21.72 -2.60 15.75
N ARG A 21 22.84 -3.20 16.10
CA ARG A 21 22.88 -4.31 17.07
C ARG A 21 22.43 -3.91 18.48
N THR A 22 22.54 -2.63 18.82
CA THR A 22 22.10 -2.11 20.13
C THR A 22 20.61 -1.73 20.19
N MET A 23 19.89 -1.71 19.06
CA MET A 23 18.46 -1.36 19.00
C MET A 23 17.53 -2.58 18.94
N SER A 24 17.97 -3.76 19.34
CA SER A 24 17.24 -5.03 19.14
C SER A 24 16.10 -5.31 20.12
N LYS A 25 15.67 -4.35 20.94
CA LYS A 25 14.41 -4.50 21.69
C LYS A 25 13.26 -4.22 20.72
N GLN A 26 12.50 -5.25 20.37
CA GLN A 26 11.25 -5.11 19.61
C GLN A 26 10.37 -4.07 20.32
N LYS A 27 10.13 -2.95 19.67
CA LYS A 27 9.15 -1.99 20.16
C LYS A 27 7.79 -2.62 19.93
N PRO A 28 6.87 -2.54 20.91
CA PRO A 28 5.52 -3.05 20.71
C PRO A 28 4.87 -2.33 19.52
N VAL A 29 4.03 -3.07 18.78
CA VAL A 29 3.21 -2.49 17.70
C VAL A 29 2.58 -1.19 18.18
N GLN A 30 2.79 -0.11 17.45
CA GLN A 30 2.34 1.20 17.88
C GLN A 30 0.81 1.29 17.87
N LYS A 31 0.21 1.21 19.05
CA LYS A 31 -1.25 1.35 19.17
C LYS A 31 -1.71 2.72 18.69
N ARG A 32 -2.74 2.73 17.86
CA ARG A 32 -3.40 3.97 17.41
C ARG A 32 -3.89 4.77 18.61
N LYS A 33 -3.73 6.09 18.59
CA LYS A 33 -4.23 6.99 19.63
C LYS A 33 -5.73 6.84 19.81
N TRP A 34 -6.25 7.04 21.02
CA TRP A 34 -7.65 6.83 21.36
C TRP A 34 -8.60 7.68 20.51
N TRP A 35 -8.27 8.96 20.27
CA TRP A 35 -9.05 9.86 19.43
C TRP A 35 -9.10 9.39 17.97
N PHE A 36 -8.02 8.81 17.44
CA PHE A 36 -8.02 8.26 16.08
C PHE A 36 -8.87 7.00 15.98
N ARG A 37 -8.90 6.16 17.01
CA ARG A 37 -9.82 5.01 17.09
C ARG A 37 -11.28 5.47 17.07
N PHE A 38 -11.58 6.58 17.74
CA PHE A 38 -12.90 7.20 17.68
C PHE A 38 -13.23 7.71 16.28
N MET A 39 -12.30 8.44 15.62
CA MET A 39 -12.46 8.86 14.22
C MET A 39 -12.69 7.67 13.28
N LYS A 40 -11.94 6.58 13.41
CA LYS A 40 -12.17 5.34 12.65
C LYS A 40 -13.60 4.82 12.82
N LYS A 41 -14.14 4.86 14.04
CA LYS A 41 -15.52 4.43 14.30
C LYS A 41 -16.54 5.30 13.55
N LEU A 42 -16.34 6.62 13.51
CA LEU A 42 -17.19 7.53 12.73
C LEU A 42 -17.06 7.27 11.22
N MET A 43 -15.84 6.98 10.73
CA MET A 43 -15.58 6.72 9.32
C MET A 43 -16.20 5.42 8.81
N LYS A 44 -16.51 4.45 9.66
CA LYS A 44 -17.27 3.25 9.27
C LYS A 44 -18.64 3.58 8.67
N GLY A 45 -19.24 4.71 9.00
CA GLY A 45 -20.46 5.19 8.36
C GLY A 45 -20.26 5.63 6.91
N ARG A 46 -19.06 6.15 6.57
CA ARG A 46 -18.71 6.62 5.21
C ARG A 46 -18.10 5.51 4.34
N TYR A 47 -17.25 4.67 4.93
CA TYR A 47 -16.57 3.58 4.24
C TYR A 47 -17.24 2.25 4.63
N LYS A 48 -17.97 1.66 3.70
CA LYS A 48 -18.61 0.35 3.89
C LYS A 48 -17.54 -0.74 4.01
N GLN A 49 -17.83 -1.76 4.79
CA GLN A 49 -16.95 -2.91 4.96
C GLN A 49 -16.87 -3.70 3.65
N PRO A 50 -15.66 -3.86 3.07
CA PRO A 50 -15.50 -4.72 1.92
C PRO A 50 -15.59 -6.19 2.30
N THR A 51 -15.90 -7.03 1.33
CA THR A 51 -15.70 -8.48 1.45
C THR A 51 -14.25 -8.79 1.13
N PHE A 52 -13.52 -9.37 2.10
CA PHE A 52 -12.15 -9.85 1.87
C PHE A 52 -12.20 -11.26 1.29
N VAL A 53 -11.69 -11.41 0.07
CA VAL A 53 -11.56 -12.70 -0.62
C VAL A 53 -10.09 -13.10 -0.59
N TYR A 54 -9.77 -14.15 0.12
CA TYR A 54 -8.41 -14.69 0.22
C TYR A 54 -8.28 -15.90 -0.70
N LEU A 55 -7.40 -15.81 -1.70
CA LEU A 55 -7.07 -16.93 -2.61
C LEU A 55 -6.07 -17.91 -1.98
N GLY A 56 -5.63 -17.64 -0.81
CA GLY A 56 -4.72 -18.42 0.01
C GLY A 56 -4.87 -18.08 1.47
N GLU A 57 -3.75 -17.97 2.19
CA GLU A 57 -3.74 -17.64 3.60
C GLU A 57 -4.13 -16.17 3.84
N LYS A 58 -4.79 -15.92 4.98
CA LYS A 58 -5.07 -14.57 5.45
C LYS A 58 -3.76 -13.82 5.72
N PHE A 59 -3.85 -12.49 5.77
CA PHE A 59 -2.69 -11.68 6.13
C PHE A 59 -2.00 -12.19 7.41
N GLY A 60 -0.72 -12.48 7.29
CA GLY A 60 0.17 -12.69 8.44
C GLY A 60 0.61 -11.38 9.07
N ASN A 61 1.66 -11.43 9.86
CA ASN A 61 2.32 -10.26 10.45
C ASN A 61 3.66 -10.01 9.74
N GLY A 62 4.02 -8.75 9.52
CA GLY A 62 5.33 -8.38 8.98
C GLY A 62 5.45 -8.59 7.47
N GLY A 63 4.36 -8.51 6.73
CA GLY A 63 4.35 -8.62 5.28
C GLY A 63 4.28 -7.29 4.54
N ILE A 64 4.59 -7.31 3.25
CA ILE A 64 4.40 -6.20 2.32
C ILE A 64 3.09 -6.44 1.58
N ILE A 65 2.16 -5.49 1.63
CA ILE A 65 0.87 -5.55 0.94
C ILE A 65 0.91 -4.53 -0.20
N LEU A 66 0.83 -5.02 -1.43
CA LEU A 66 0.74 -4.21 -2.64
C LEU A 66 -0.71 -4.14 -3.09
N SER A 67 -1.25 -2.96 -3.32
CA SER A 67 -2.66 -2.76 -3.72
C SER A 67 -2.80 -1.64 -4.75
N ASN A 68 -3.88 -1.68 -5.54
CA ASN A 68 -4.33 -0.51 -6.29
C ASN A 68 -4.87 0.57 -5.33
N HIS A 69 -4.80 1.83 -5.73
CA HIS A 69 -5.15 2.94 -4.81
C HIS A 69 -6.65 3.23 -4.75
N GLU A 70 -7.37 3.15 -5.87
CA GLU A 70 -8.81 3.45 -6.01
C GLU A 70 -9.27 4.67 -5.16
N GLY A 71 -8.56 5.76 -5.30
CA GLY A 71 -8.78 6.99 -4.53
C GLY A 71 -8.49 6.82 -3.05
N THR A 72 -9.48 7.09 -2.20
CA THR A 72 -9.36 6.91 -0.75
C THR A 72 -9.98 5.60 -0.26
N ASP A 73 -10.71 4.89 -1.13
CA ASP A 73 -11.53 3.74 -0.70
C ASP A 73 -10.65 2.52 -0.35
N ALA A 74 -9.65 2.18 -1.15
CA ALA A 74 -8.75 1.06 -0.87
C ALA A 74 -7.89 1.29 0.39
N PRO A 75 -7.18 2.43 0.56
CA PRO A 75 -6.42 2.70 1.78
C PRO A 75 -7.28 2.68 3.03
N MET A 76 -8.46 3.31 2.97
CA MET A 76 -9.36 3.38 4.12
C MET A 76 -9.98 2.05 4.47
N SER A 77 -10.28 1.22 3.47
CA SER A 77 -10.76 -0.14 3.69
C SER A 77 -9.75 -0.97 4.49
N LEU A 78 -8.47 -0.93 4.13
CA LEU A 78 -7.41 -1.60 4.90
C LEU A 78 -7.23 -1.00 6.30
N GLU A 79 -7.15 0.34 6.44
CA GLU A 79 -6.98 0.96 7.75
C GLU A 79 -8.13 0.63 8.71
N ILE A 80 -9.38 0.56 8.21
CA ILE A 80 -10.56 0.39 9.07
C ILE A 80 -10.85 -1.07 9.35
N TYR A 81 -10.70 -1.96 8.37
CA TYR A 81 -11.24 -3.32 8.40
C TYR A 81 -10.19 -4.43 8.35
N CYS A 82 -8.92 -4.13 8.09
CA CYS A 82 -7.88 -5.14 8.21
C CYS A 82 -7.73 -5.57 9.67
N ASP A 83 -7.70 -6.87 9.91
CA ASP A 83 -7.54 -7.48 11.24
C ASP A 83 -6.10 -7.42 11.77
N LYS A 84 -5.15 -7.20 10.86
CA LYS A 84 -3.73 -7.09 11.18
C LYS A 84 -3.27 -5.63 11.27
N PRO A 85 -2.24 -5.34 12.07
CA PRO A 85 -1.67 -4.01 12.15
C PRO A 85 -1.05 -3.62 10.80
N VAL A 86 -1.47 -2.48 10.25
CA VAL A 86 -0.98 -1.96 8.97
C VAL A 86 -0.36 -0.58 9.15
N ARG A 87 0.69 -0.29 8.39
CA ARG A 87 1.24 1.05 8.18
C ARG A 87 1.41 1.31 6.70
N MET A 88 0.87 2.42 6.22
CA MET A 88 0.87 2.73 4.79
C MET A 88 2.00 3.68 4.44
N TRP A 89 2.54 3.50 3.26
CA TRP A 89 3.36 4.53 2.63
C TRP A 89 2.48 5.69 2.19
N GLY A 90 2.96 6.90 2.39
CA GLY A 90 2.27 8.10 1.95
C GLY A 90 3.26 9.21 1.58
N ALA A 91 2.81 10.15 0.77
CA ALA A 91 3.62 11.31 0.38
C ALA A 91 4.11 12.06 1.63
N SER A 92 5.39 12.44 1.62
CA SER A 92 6.02 13.11 2.77
C SER A 92 5.30 14.38 3.20
N GLU A 93 4.65 15.06 2.25
CA GLU A 93 3.87 16.28 2.47
C GLU A 93 2.68 16.05 3.42
N MET A 94 2.10 14.85 3.40
CA MET A 94 0.97 14.48 4.29
C MET A 94 1.39 14.40 5.77
N ASN A 95 2.67 14.11 6.03
CA ASN A 95 3.24 14.01 7.39
C ASN A 95 4.06 15.24 7.82
N SER A 96 4.33 16.17 6.91
CA SER A 96 5.23 17.31 7.15
C SER A 96 4.56 18.49 7.86
N GLY A 97 3.32 18.33 8.30
CA GLY A 97 2.56 19.36 9.01
C GLY A 97 1.53 20.08 8.15
N LEU A 98 0.86 21.06 8.74
CA LEU A 98 -0.32 21.69 8.13
C LEU A 98 -0.02 22.43 6.82
N ILE A 99 1.05 23.22 6.77
CA ILE A 99 1.35 24.07 5.61
C ILE A 99 1.79 23.25 4.38
N PRO A 100 2.74 22.32 4.48
CA PRO A 100 3.10 21.46 3.35
C PRO A 100 1.91 20.63 2.85
N MET A 101 1.12 20.10 3.76
CA MET A 101 -0.06 19.32 3.41
C MET A 101 -1.13 20.18 2.70
N TYR A 102 -1.41 21.39 3.20
CA TYR A 102 -2.32 22.34 2.53
C TYR A 102 -1.87 22.62 1.09
N LYS A 103 -0.58 22.90 0.89
CA LYS A 103 -0.02 23.15 -0.45
C LYS A 103 -0.18 21.93 -1.37
N TYR A 104 0.12 20.75 -0.86
CA TYR A 104 -0.02 19.49 -1.60
C TYR A 104 -1.47 19.21 -1.97
N GLN A 105 -2.39 19.29 -1.00
CA GLN A 105 -3.82 19.06 -1.24
C GLN A 105 -4.38 20.05 -2.26
N THR A 106 -4.06 21.33 -2.11
CA THR A 106 -4.59 22.37 -2.98
C THR A 106 -4.12 22.23 -4.42
N ARG A 107 -2.79 22.10 -4.63
CA ARG A 107 -2.20 22.08 -5.97
C ARG A 107 -2.27 20.72 -6.62
N VAL A 108 -1.76 19.68 -5.93
CA VAL A 108 -1.62 18.36 -6.53
C VAL A 108 -2.93 17.59 -6.50
N TYR A 109 -3.56 17.47 -5.33
CA TYR A 109 -4.74 16.61 -5.21
C TYR A 109 -5.99 17.23 -5.84
N TYR A 110 -6.38 18.44 -5.44
CA TYR A 110 -7.61 19.03 -5.94
C TYR A 110 -7.45 19.70 -7.31
N HIS A 111 -6.37 20.46 -7.53
CA HIS A 111 -6.20 21.17 -8.79
C HIS A 111 -5.74 20.23 -9.92
N GLU A 112 -4.58 19.54 -9.77
CA GLU A 112 -4.01 18.71 -10.84
C GLU A 112 -4.77 17.39 -11.03
N LYS A 113 -5.05 16.62 -9.94
CA LYS A 113 -5.68 15.29 -10.08
C LYS A 113 -7.20 15.32 -10.14
N LYS A 114 -7.87 16.29 -9.50
CA LYS A 114 -9.33 16.42 -9.48
C LYS A 114 -9.87 17.53 -10.39
N HIS A 115 -8.98 18.28 -11.05
CA HIS A 115 -9.30 19.36 -11.99
C HIS A 115 -10.20 20.46 -11.40
N TRP A 116 -10.10 20.71 -10.09
CA TRP A 116 -10.83 21.80 -9.47
C TRP A 116 -10.20 23.16 -9.81
N ASN A 117 -11.03 24.21 -9.85
CA ASN A 117 -10.52 25.58 -9.89
C ASN A 117 -9.61 25.83 -8.68
N LEU A 118 -8.43 26.42 -8.91
CA LEU A 118 -7.42 26.61 -7.88
C LEU A 118 -7.90 27.47 -6.69
N HIS A 119 -8.73 28.48 -6.96
CA HIS A 119 -9.26 29.36 -5.88
C HIS A 119 -10.26 28.61 -5.02
N LEU A 120 -11.14 27.82 -5.61
CA LEU A 120 -12.07 26.95 -4.88
C LEU A 120 -11.32 25.90 -4.07
N ALA A 121 -10.29 25.27 -4.64
CA ALA A 121 -9.43 24.33 -3.94
C ALA A 121 -8.74 24.98 -2.73
N ARG A 122 -8.24 26.22 -2.86
CA ARG A 122 -7.62 26.97 -1.75
C ARG A 122 -8.60 27.23 -0.62
N LEU A 123 -9.79 27.73 -0.95
CA LEU A 123 -10.81 28.03 0.06
C LEU A 123 -11.26 26.77 0.80
N PHE A 124 -11.53 25.70 0.06
CA PHE A 124 -11.90 24.40 0.64
C PHE A 124 -10.80 23.86 1.55
N CYS A 125 -9.54 23.81 1.07
CA CYS A 125 -8.43 23.29 1.83
C CYS A 125 -8.09 24.14 3.06
N LEU A 126 -8.37 25.45 3.06
CA LEU A 126 -8.16 26.28 4.24
C LEU A 126 -9.00 25.77 5.43
N ILE A 127 -10.23 25.34 5.15
CA ILE A 127 -11.14 24.81 6.18
C ILE A 127 -10.85 23.32 6.46
N ALA A 128 -10.62 22.52 5.42
CA ALA A 128 -10.49 21.07 5.54
C ALA A 128 -9.11 20.61 6.04
N SER A 129 -8.03 21.37 5.75
CA SER A 129 -6.67 20.93 6.04
C SER A 129 -6.35 20.70 7.52
N PRO A 130 -6.85 21.49 8.49
CA PRO A 130 -6.61 21.20 9.90
C PRO A 130 -7.13 19.83 10.33
N LEU A 131 -8.36 19.49 9.92
CA LEU A 131 -8.97 18.19 10.22
C LEU A 131 -8.23 17.06 9.50
N THR A 132 -7.90 17.26 8.23
CA THR A 132 -7.15 16.30 7.43
C THR A 132 -5.73 16.06 8.00
N ASN A 133 -5.05 17.14 8.46
CA ASN A 133 -3.75 17.01 9.10
C ASN A 133 -3.84 16.21 10.40
N LEU A 134 -4.86 16.45 11.21
CA LEU A 134 -5.12 15.65 12.41
C LEU A 134 -5.34 14.18 12.04
N PHE A 135 -6.12 13.91 11.00
CA PHE A 135 -6.40 12.57 10.51
C PHE A 135 -5.11 11.84 10.05
N TYR A 136 -4.27 12.48 9.22
CA TYR A 136 -3.01 11.87 8.76
C TYR A 136 -2.01 11.64 9.91
N LYS A 137 -1.97 12.50 10.92
CA LYS A 137 -1.21 12.24 12.16
C LYS A 137 -1.69 10.98 12.88
N GLY A 138 -2.97 10.68 12.79
CA GLY A 138 -3.55 9.45 13.36
C GLY A 138 -3.23 8.20 12.56
N LEU A 139 -3.17 8.30 11.23
CA LEU A 139 -2.82 7.19 10.33
C LEU A 139 -1.38 6.69 10.55
N ASN A 140 -0.50 7.52 11.11
CA ASN A 140 0.91 7.15 11.35
C ASN A 140 1.60 6.62 10.09
N LEU A 141 1.40 7.33 8.96
CA LEU A 141 1.98 6.96 7.68
C LEU A 141 3.51 6.92 7.74
N ILE A 142 4.11 6.06 6.93
CA ILE A 142 5.53 6.10 6.63
C ILE A 142 5.72 7.05 5.45
N SER A 143 6.45 8.15 5.68
CA SER A 143 6.70 9.15 4.64
C SER A 143 7.60 8.59 3.54
N THR A 144 7.17 8.74 2.29
CA THR A 144 7.97 8.40 1.11
C THR A 144 8.59 9.65 0.51
N TYR A 145 9.80 9.52 0.01
CA TYR A 145 10.59 10.59 -0.57
C TYR A 145 11.14 10.16 -1.93
N ARG A 146 11.28 11.11 -2.86
CA ARG A 146 11.86 10.85 -4.20
C ARG A 146 13.37 11.15 -4.27
N ASP A 147 13.99 11.39 -3.14
CA ASP A 147 15.41 11.74 -3.00
C ASP A 147 16.12 10.83 -2.00
N GLY A 148 17.35 11.14 -1.62
CA GLY A 148 18.15 10.36 -0.67
C GLY A 148 17.48 10.10 0.69
N ARG A 149 16.43 10.85 1.05
CA ARG A 149 15.64 10.62 2.26
C ARG A 149 14.78 9.35 2.17
N PHE A 150 14.66 8.73 0.97
CA PHE A 150 14.00 7.43 0.80
C PHE A 150 14.60 6.34 1.70
N LEU A 151 15.89 6.47 2.08
CA LEU A 151 16.50 5.62 3.10
C LEU A 151 15.74 5.65 4.44
N LYS A 152 15.19 6.80 4.82
CA LYS A 152 14.38 6.92 6.04
C LYS A 152 13.13 6.08 5.91
N THR A 153 12.47 6.12 4.74
CA THR A 153 11.31 5.27 4.43
C THR A 153 11.66 3.80 4.61
N LEU A 154 12.74 3.33 3.99
CA LEU A 154 13.18 1.94 4.08
C LEU A 154 13.51 1.50 5.52
N ARG A 155 14.20 2.36 6.28
CA ARG A 155 14.53 2.09 7.69
C ARG A 155 13.27 1.96 8.55
N GLU A 156 12.34 2.90 8.40
CA GLU A 156 11.10 2.94 9.17
C GLU A 156 10.22 1.74 8.82
N SER A 157 10.12 1.39 7.52
CA SER A 157 9.37 0.23 7.03
C SER A 157 9.97 -1.08 7.55
N THR A 158 11.30 -1.25 7.46
CA THR A 158 11.98 -2.44 7.98
C THR A 158 11.76 -2.60 9.48
N ALA A 159 11.80 -1.50 10.24
CA ALA A 159 11.55 -1.55 11.69
C ALA A 159 10.09 -1.94 11.99
N ALA A 160 9.12 -1.46 11.22
CA ALA A 160 7.72 -1.80 11.36
C ALA A 160 7.46 -3.28 11.02
N LEU A 161 8.01 -3.79 9.91
CA LEU A 161 7.95 -5.21 9.54
C LEU A 161 8.51 -6.11 10.65
N LYS A 162 9.67 -5.76 11.20
CA LYS A 162 10.29 -6.49 12.31
C LYS A 162 9.43 -6.50 13.58
N ASN A 163 8.61 -5.47 13.78
CA ASN A 163 7.65 -5.40 14.89
C ASN A 163 6.32 -6.10 14.58
N GLY A 164 6.18 -6.76 13.43
CA GLY A 164 4.98 -7.48 13.03
C GLY A 164 3.89 -6.60 12.41
N GLU A 165 4.20 -5.33 12.08
CA GLU A 165 3.28 -4.47 11.32
C GLU A 165 3.42 -4.78 9.82
N ASN A 166 2.31 -4.84 9.08
CA ASN A 166 2.32 -4.98 7.64
C ASN A 166 2.51 -3.61 6.97
N ILE A 167 3.34 -3.55 5.93
CA ILE A 167 3.56 -2.33 5.17
C ILE A 167 2.67 -2.35 3.93
N VAL A 168 1.73 -1.41 3.87
CA VAL A 168 0.87 -1.24 2.69
C VAL A 168 1.48 -0.22 1.75
N ILE A 169 1.63 -0.62 0.50
CA ILE A 169 2.18 0.21 -0.57
C ILE A 169 1.19 0.21 -1.74
N PHE A 170 0.91 1.39 -2.26
CA PHE A 170 0.15 1.61 -3.48
C PHE A 170 1.13 1.98 -4.58
N PRO A 171 1.73 0.98 -5.27
CA PRO A 171 2.85 1.22 -6.16
C PRO A 171 2.45 1.72 -7.54
N GLU A 172 1.16 1.89 -7.83
CA GLU A 172 0.66 2.24 -9.15
C GLU A 172 1.20 3.58 -9.67
N VAL A 173 1.57 3.60 -10.94
CA VAL A 173 1.84 4.83 -11.68
C VAL A 173 0.49 5.47 -12.02
N SER A 174 0.21 6.62 -11.40
CA SER A 174 -1.11 7.27 -11.44
C SER A 174 -1.11 8.65 -12.13
N ASP A 175 -0.24 8.84 -13.13
CA ASP A 175 -0.13 10.11 -13.85
C ASP A 175 -1.41 10.46 -14.61
N LYS A 176 -2.15 9.44 -15.05
CA LYS A 176 -3.46 9.56 -15.70
C LYS A 176 -4.66 9.43 -14.73
N GLY A 177 -4.41 9.45 -13.43
CA GLY A 177 -5.42 9.17 -12.42
C GLY A 177 -5.45 7.70 -12.00
N TYR A 178 -6.54 7.29 -11.33
CA TYR A 178 -6.72 5.91 -10.87
C TYR A 178 -7.43 5.10 -11.95
N LEU A 179 -6.76 4.08 -12.47
CA LEU A 179 -7.26 3.24 -13.56
C LEU A 179 -7.68 1.88 -13.02
N ALA A 180 -8.76 1.31 -13.59
CA ALA A 180 -9.18 -0.06 -13.25
C ALA A 180 -8.15 -1.09 -13.71
N GLN A 181 -7.48 -0.85 -14.83
CA GLN A 181 -6.32 -1.62 -15.27
C GLN A 181 -5.07 -0.77 -15.09
N LEU A 182 -4.19 -1.21 -14.20
CA LEU A 182 -2.97 -0.50 -13.85
C LEU A 182 -1.95 -0.58 -15.00
N GLU A 183 -1.27 0.54 -15.29
CA GLU A 183 -0.28 0.63 -16.38
C GLU A 183 1.14 0.33 -15.91
N GLY A 184 1.45 0.52 -14.61
CA GLY A 184 2.80 0.33 -14.09
C GLY A 184 2.88 0.35 -12.57
N PHE A 185 3.96 -0.21 -12.05
CA PHE A 185 4.34 -0.16 -10.64
C PHE A 185 5.66 0.59 -10.46
N HIS A 186 5.69 1.50 -9.49
CA HIS A 186 6.93 2.09 -8.99
C HIS A 186 7.76 1.06 -8.24
N LEU A 187 9.08 1.04 -8.46
CA LEU A 187 10.01 0.03 -7.94
C LEU A 187 10.35 0.14 -6.44
N GLY A 188 9.79 1.11 -5.72
CA GLY A 188 10.16 1.36 -4.33
C GLY A 188 9.99 0.16 -3.39
N PHE A 189 8.97 -0.68 -3.62
CA PHE A 189 8.70 -1.86 -2.81
C PHE A 189 9.78 -2.95 -2.96
N THR A 190 10.37 -3.09 -4.15
CA THR A 190 11.46 -4.05 -4.38
C THR A 190 12.70 -3.67 -3.58
N ALA A 191 13.00 -2.35 -3.48
CA ALA A 191 14.07 -1.87 -2.63
C ALA A 191 13.83 -2.19 -1.14
N LEU A 192 12.57 -2.15 -0.68
CA LEU A 192 12.24 -2.56 0.69
C LEU A 192 12.48 -4.06 0.89
N GLY A 193 12.01 -4.91 -0.03
CA GLY A 193 12.23 -6.36 0.01
C GLY A 193 13.73 -6.70 0.03
N GLU A 194 14.52 -6.04 -0.83
CA GLU A 194 15.98 -6.22 -0.88
C GLU A 194 16.67 -5.83 0.44
N VAL A 195 16.27 -4.72 1.06
CA VAL A 195 16.80 -4.30 2.37
C VAL A 195 16.42 -5.29 3.47
N CYS A 196 15.21 -5.86 3.42
CA CYS A 196 14.78 -6.90 4.35
C CYS A 196 15.60 -8.17 4.17
N ALA A 197 15.76 -8.67 2.94
CA ALA A 197 16.56 -9.85 2.62
C ALA A 197 18.01 -9.72 3.09
N LYS A 198 18.65 -8.56 2.85
CA LYS A 198 20.00 -8.27 3.35
C LYS A 198 20.11 -8.27 4.88
N LYS A 199 19.02 -8.11 5.59
CA LYS A 199 18.93 -8.21 7.06
C LYS A 199 18.49 -9.58 7.56
N GLY A 200 18.44 -10.57 6.68
CA GLY A 200 18.01 -11.93 7.00
C GLY A 200 16.51 -12.04 7.27
N MET A 201 15.70 -11.10 6.77
CA MET A 201 14.25 -11.16 6.87
C MET A 201 13.69 -11.49 5.48
N ASP A 202 13.14 -12.69 5.34
CA ASP A 202 12.38 -13.07 4.15
C ASP A 202 10.90 -12.70 4.38
N VAL A 203 10.47 -11.64 3.71
CA VAL A 203 9.16 -11.04 3.95
C VAL A 203 8.13 -11.54 2.94
N PRO A 204 6.92 -11.95 3.39
CA PRO A 204 5.84 -12.28 2.49
C PRO A 204 5.32 -11.02 1.78
N VAL A 205 5.13 -11.12 0.47
CA VAL A 205 4.55 -10.09 -0.39
C VAL A 205 3.16 -10.54 -0.81
N TYR A 206 2.15 -9.78 -0.43
CA TYR A 206 0.77 -9.98 -0.81
C TYR A 206 0.42 -9.04 -1.96
N VAL A 207 -0.01 -9.57 -3.09
CA VAL A 207 -0.63 -8.78 -4.16
C VAL A 207 -2.12 -8.72 -3.86
N THR A 208 -2.69 -7.54 -3.90
CA THR A 208 -4.10 -7.35 -3.59
C THR A 208 -4.74 -6.39 -4.59
N TYR A 209 -6.04 -6.52 -4.77
CA TYR A 209 -6.84 -5.61 -5.59
C TYR A 209 -8.13 -5.24 -4.88
N PHE A 210 -8.38 -3.95 -4.72
CA PHE A 210 -9.65 -3.43 -4.23
C PHE A 210 -10.55 -3.09 -5.40
N ARG A 211 -11.70 -3.74 -5.48
CA ARG A 211 -12.72 -3.54 -6.52
C ARG A 211 -13.91 -2.79 -5.93
N LYS A 212 -14.02 -1.52 -6.29
CA LYS A 212 -15.02 -0.61 -5.72
C LYS A 212 -16.46 -0.96 -6.11
N LYS A 213 -16.68 -1.45 -7.34
CA LYS A 213 -18.03 -1.74 -7.87
C LYS A 213 -18.84 -2.68 -6.99
N ASP A 214 -18.20 -3.66 -6.38
CA ASP A 214 -18.82 -4.68 -5.52
C ASP A 214 -18.23 -4.72 -4.10
N LEU A 215 -17.42 -3.75 -3.75
CA LEU A 215 -16.76 -3.63 -2.45
C LEU A 215 -16.00 -4.91 -2.05
N THR A 216 -15.24 -5.47 -2.98
CA THR A 216 -14.44 -6.67 -2.76
C THR A 216 -12.96 -6.31 -2.64
N TYR A 217 -12.29 -6.82 -1.60
CA TYR A 217 -10.85 -6.75 -1.43
C TYR A 217 -10.26 -8.13 -1.68
N ILE A 218 -9.64 -8.32 -2.84
CA ILE A 218 -9.11 -9.60 -3.28
C ILE A 218 -7.65 -9.67 -2.84
N VAL A 219 -7.28 -10.76 -2.18
CA VAL A 219 -5.94 -10.99 -1.61
C VAL A 219 -5.38 -12.27 -2.18
N ASP A 220 -4.27 -12.16 -2.90
CA ASP A 220 -3.57 -13.32 -3.46
C ASP A 220 -2.80 -14.10 -2.39
N LYS A 221 -2.34 -15.29 -2.76
CA LYS A 221 -1.40 -16.07 -1.95
C LYS A 221 -0.14 -15.26 -1.70
N PRO A 222 0.40 -15.27 -0.49
CA PRO A 222 1.68 -14.61 -0.24
C PRO A 222 2.80 -15.30 -1.02
N ILE A 223 3.72 -14.50 -1.54
CA ILE A 223 4.95 -14.96 -2.19
C ILE A 223 6.11 -14.44 -1.35
N LEU A 224 7.03 -15.29 -0.94
CA LEU A 224 8.22 -14.84 -0.22
C LEU A 224 9.12 -14.00 -1.13
N TYR A 225 9.76 -12.98 -0.59
CA TYR A 225 10.62 -12.11 -1.40
C TYR A 225 11.79 -12.89 -2.02
N SER A 226 12.31 -13.89 -1.32
CA SER A 226 13.32 -14.83 -1.84
C SER A 226 12.85 -15.58 -3.09
N GLU A 227 11.59 -15.99 -3.15
CA GLU A 227 11.01 -16.67 -4.31
C GLU A 227 10.89 -15.73 -5.51
N LEU A 228 10.62 -14.44 -5.27
CA LEU A 228 10.57 -13.43 -6.33
C LEU A 228 11.95 -13.18 -6.96
N THR A 229 13.01 -13.41 -6.20
CA THR A 229 14.41 -13.17 -6.64
C THR A 229 15.16 -14.44 -6.97
N ALA A 230 14.56 -15.63 -6.82
CA ALA A 230 15.23 -16.94 -6.92
C ALA A 230 15.99 -17.17 -8.24
N ASN A 231 15.48 -16.64 -9.37
CA ASN A 231 16.08 -16.80 -10.69
C ASN A 231 16.91 -15.57 -11.13
N GLY A 232 17.37 -14.75 -10.19
CA GLY A 232 18.10 -13.53 -10.50
C GLY A 232 17.22 -12.46 -11.15
N ALA A 233 15.89 -12.49 -10.92
CA ALA A 233 14.95 -11.55 -11.50
C ALA A 233 15.30 -10.11 -11.13
N THR A 234 15.25 -9.22 -12.10
CA THR A 234 15.44 -7.79 -11.92
C THR A 234 14.27 -7.16 -11.19
N LYS A 235 14.46 -5.96 -10.67
CA LYS A 235 13.37 -5.22 -9.99
C LYS A 235 12.20 -4.93 -10.92
N GLU A 236 12.53 -4.66 -12.18
CA GLU A 236 11.57 -4.39 -13.26
C GLU A 236 10.75 -5.63 -13.58
N GLU A 237 11.40 -6.79 -13.69
CA GLU A 237 10.71 -8.07 -13.93
C GLU A 237 9.79 -8.43 -12.76
N ILE A 238 10.24 -8.26 -11.52
CA ILE A 238 9.42 -8.47 -10.33
C ILE A 238 8.20 -7.52 -10.35
N ALA A 239 8.42 -6.24 -10.64
CA ALA A 239 7.34 -5.25 -10.68
C ALA A 239 6.33 -5.57 -11.78
N THR A 240 6.80 -5.96 -12.97
CA THR A 240 5.94 -6.34 -14.10
C THR A 240 5.10 -7.59 -13.78
N LYS A 241 5.72 -8.61 -13.19
CA LYS A 241 5.03 -9.83 -12.76
C LYS A 241 3.92 -9.53 -11.74
N LEU A 242 4.23 -8.74 -10.71
CA LEU A 242 3.26 -8.41 -9.66
C LEU A 242 2.18 -7.44 -10.14
N LEU A 243 2.48 -6.54 -11.10
CA LEU A 243 1.51 -5.69 -11.79
C LEU A 243 0.52 -6.53 -12.60
N ALA A 244 1.01 -7.49 -13.40
CA ALA A 244 0.17 -8.38 -14.19
C ALA A 244 -0.79 -9.16 -13.27
N ARG A 245 -0.26 -9.69 -12.15
CA ARG A 245 -1.07 -10.40 -11.18
C ARG A 245 -2.11 -9.50 -10.49
N CYS A 246 -1.74 -8.27 -10.16
CA CYS A 246 -2.68 -7.30 -9.58
C CYS A 246 -3.86 -7.02 -10.54
N ASN A 247 -3.57 -6.83 -11.82
CA ASN A 247 -4.59 -6.64 -12.87
C ASN A 247 -5.47 -7.87 -13.06
N GLU A 248 -4.89 -9.06 -13.01
CA GLU A 248 -5.64 -10.33 -13.06
C GLU A 248 -6.64 -10.43 -11.90
N LEU A 249 -6.20 -10.16 -10.65
CA LEU A 249 -7.10 -10.14 -9.49
C LEU A 249 -8.30 -9.20 -9.70
N GLY A 250 -8.08 -8.04 -10.31
CA GLY A 250 -9.14 -7.06 -10.59
C GLY A 250 -10.23 -7.59 -11.52
N ARG A 251 -9.89 -8.53 -12.42
CA ARG A 251 -10.78 -9.13 -13.42
C ARG A 251 -11.45 -10.43 -12.93
N MET A 252 -10.95 -11.06 -11.86
CA MET A 252 -11.51 -12.32 -11.37
C MET A 252 -12.98 -12.20 -11.02
N GLN A 253 -13.76 -13.21 -11.39
CA GLN A 253 -15.16 -13.35 -11.00
C GLN A 253 -15.27 -14.27 -9.77
N PHE A 254 -16.18 -13.94 -8.87
CA PHE A 254 -16.43 -14.71 -7.66
C PHE A 254 -17.90 -15.05 -7.55
N THR A 255 -18.18 -16.31 -7.28
CA THR A 255 -19.52 -16.76 -6.88
C THR A 255 -19.50 -16.95 -5.37
N PHE A 256 -20.41 -16.27 -4.68
CA PHE A 256 -20.57 -16.38 -3.24
C PHE A 256 -21.70 -17.35 -2.90
N GLU A 257 -21.52 -18.10 -1.82
CA GLU A 257 -22.59 -18.92 -1.28
C GLU A 257 -23.78 -18.06 -0.83
N ALA A 258 -24.99 -18.49 -1.16
CA ALA A 258 -26.20 -17.73 -0.84
C ALA A 258 -26.34 -17.51 0.67
N GLY A 259 -26.40 -16.24 1.09
CA GLY A 259 -26.52 -15.85 2.51
C GLY A 259 -25.20 -15.81 3.28
N THR A 260 -24.07 -16.17 2.68
CA THR A 260 -22.74 -16.06 3.28
C THR A 260 -21.87 -15.10 2.45
N LYS A 261 -20.70 -14.71 3.01
CA LYS A 261 -19.66 -14.00 2.26
C LYS A 261 -18.51 -14.94 1.92
N GLU A 262 -18.74 -16.25 1.98
CA GLU A 262 -17.75 -17.26 1.62
C GLU A 262 -17.75 -17.46 0.11
N VAL A 263 -16.54 -17.54 -0.45
CA VAL A 263 -16.33 -17.71 -1.89
C VAL A 263 -16.47 -19.18 -2.24
N LEU A 264 -17.49 -19.53 -3.05
CA LEU A 264 -17.66 -20.87 -3.59
C LEU A 264 -16.68 -21.16 -4.71
N ASN A 265 -16.50 -20.21 -5.64
CA ASN A 265 -15.58 -20.35 -6.77
C ASN A 265 -14.91 -19.01 -7.11
N ALA A 266 -13.65 -19.10 -7.53
CA ALA A 266 -12.86 -17.99 -8.06
C ALA A 266 -12.38 -18.41 -9.46
N VAL A 267 -12.96 -17.81 -10.51
CA VAL A 267 -12.62 -18.13 -11.90
C VAL A 267 -11.93 -16.92 -12.54
N PRO A 268 -10.73 -17.10 -13.15
CA PRO A 268 -10.14 -16.05 -14.00
C PRO A 268 -11.01 -15.80 -15.23
N ASP A 269 -11.17 -14.53 -15.64
CA ASP A 269 -11.98 -14.13 -16.82
C ASP A 269 -11.58 -14.88 -18.11
N ALA A 270 -10.33 -15.29 -18.26
CA ALA A 270 -9.85 -16.01 -19.43
C ALA A 270 -10.56 -17.36 -19.69
N ILE A 271 -11.17 -17.97 -18.66
CA ILE A 271 -11.91 -19.23 -18.80
C ILE A 271 -13.36 -18.99 -19.26
N LEU A 272 -13.90 -17.80 -19.00
CA LEU A 272 -15.27 -17.47 -19.39
C LEU A 272 -15.41 -17.16 -20.88
N GLU A 273 -14.35 -16.64 -21.52
CA GLU A 273 -14.34 -16.40 -22.97
C GLU A 273 -14.29 -17.72 -23.75
N GLU A 274 -13.60 -18.75 -23.25
CA GLU A 274 -13.58 -20.08 -23.90
C GLU A 274 -14.92 -20.82 -23.81
N VAL A 275 -15.67 -20.62 -22.73
CA VAL A 275 -17.01 -21.24 -22.56
C VAL A 275 -18.07 -20.53 -23.40
N ALA A 276 -17.97 -19.20 -23.56
CA ALA A 276 -18.90 -18.42 -24.37
C ALA A 276 -18.72 -18.60 -25.89
N VAL A 277 -17.57 -19.11 -26.33
CA VAL A 277 -17.28 -19.43 -27.76
C VAL A 277 -17.66 -20.87 -28.10
N SER A 278 -17.95 -21.71 -27.10
CA SER A 278 -18.35 -23.12 -27.27
C SER A 278 -19.84 -23.40 -27.19
N GLU A 279 -20.68 -22.37 -26.99
CA GLU A 279 -22.16 -22.39 -27.15
C GLU A 279 -22.56 -21.64 -28.44
#